data_ac7cef78b0b06d57c64a620ce2d46902
#
_entry.id   ac7cef78b0b06d57c64a620ce2d46902
#
_cell.length_a   1.000
_cell.length_b   1.000
_cell.length_c   1.000
_cell.angle_alpha   90.00
_cell.angle_beta   90.00
_cell.angle_gamma   90.00
#
_symmetry.space_group_name_H-M   'P 1'
#
loop_
_entity.id
_entity.type
_entity.pdbx_description
1 polymer ?
#
loop_
_entity_poly.entity_id
_entity_poly.type
_entity_poly.pdbx_seq_one_letter_code
_entity_poly.pdbx_strand_id
1 'polypeptide(L)'
;TLFRSHDVTPQAIFQQIELSNKAGKRFLLRDALEAIKPLEAPRIKNQNEIDSETYGKKIDVNAYVGSENEYIKLINFNRTVPIVYNHKARFVNDVNYNIYKILNQGDDASDPKIADIMPYSHRLHCFKDKYYKLIADRPSRTITAHLRMDCHSHIHPFQIRALTPREAARCQSFPDDYFFLGAYLKTYMQIGNAVPPIMAYKIASTLKQYLS
;
A
#
# COMPACT_ATOMS: atom_id res chain seq x y z
N THR A 1 12.25 29.71 -4.12
CA THR A 1 11.96 30.87 -3.33
C THR A 1 10.59 30.73 -2.69
N LEU A 2 10.31 30.14 -1.56
CA LEU A 2 10.70 30.70 -0.33
C LEU A 2 9.58 31.50 0.34
N PHE A 3 8.79 30.77 1.04
CA PHE A 3 7.85 31.29 2.01
C PHE A 3 8.61 32.09 3.07
N ARG A 4 8.64 33.40 2.96
CA ARG A 4 9.05 34.33 4.02
C ARG A 4 7.80 35.07 4.47
N SER A 5 7.04 34.48 5.41
CA SER A 5 6.22 35.28 6.28
C SER A 5 7.14 35.87 7.35
N HIS A 6 7.16 37.19 7.48
CA HIS A 6 8.01 37.84 8.48
C HIS A 6 7.56 37.61 9.92
N ASP A 7 6.35 37.07 10.13
CA ASP A 7 5.69 36.98 11.43
C ASP A 7 5.51 35.55 11.98
N VAL A 8 5.90 34.50 11.22
CA VAL A 8 5.68 33.11 11.62
C VAL A 8 6.96 32.30 11.57
N THR A 9 7.32 31.66 12.68
CA THR A 9 8.49 30.80 12.74
C THR A 9 8.21 29.45 12.11
N PRO A 10 9.21 28.77 11.47
CA PRO A 10 9.06 27.42 10.97
C PRO A 10 8.54 26.43 12.04
N GLN A 11 8.95 26.59 13.29
CA GLN A 11 8.52 25.79 14.43
C GLN A 11 7.02 25.89 14.66
N ALA A 12 6.44 27.09 14.58
CA ALA A 12 5.00 27.28 14.74
C ALA A 12 4.22 26.57 13.63
N ILE A 13 4.70 26.60 12.39
CA ILE A 13 4.10 25.88 11.26
C ILE A 13 4.14 24.38 11.49
N PHE A 14 5.29 23.81 11.90
CA PHE A 14 5.40 22.39 12.19
C PHE A 14 4.48 21.95 13.33
N GLN A 15 4.41 22.72 14.42
CA GLN A 15 3.46 22.44 15.50
C GLN A 15 2.02 22.45 15.05
N GLN A 16 1.62 23.39 14.20
CA GLN A 16 0.27 23.46 13.65
C GLN A 16 -0.04 22.26 12.73
N ILE A 17 0.93 21.83 11.90
CA ILE A 17 0.82 20.61 11.08
C ILE A 17 0.62 19.39 11.98
N GLU A 18 1.41 19.25 13.05
CA GLU A 18 1.26 18.14 13.99
C GLU A 18 -0.11 18.15 14.68
N LEU A 19 -0.56 19.28 15.18
CA LEU A 19 -1.85 19.41 15.85
C LEU A 19 -3.01 19.07 14.92
N SER A 20 -2.99 19.57 13.70
CA SER A 20 -4.03 19.29 12.70
C SER A 20 -4.11 17.80 12.31
N ASN A 21 -3.03 17.05 12.52
CA ASN A 21 -2.96 15.62 12.19
C ASN A 21 -3.27 14.69 13.38
N LYS A 22 -3.13 15.18 14.63
CA LYS A 22 -3.38 14.37 15.84
C LYS A 22 -4.85 14.09 16.12
N ALA A 23 -5.75 14.93 15.62
CA ALA A 23 -7.19 14.88 15.93
C ALA A 23 -8.03 13.97 15.01
N GLY A 24 -7.42 13.21 14.11
CA GLY A 24 -8.13 12.40 13.12
C GLY A 24 -8.42 10.97 13.55
N LYS A 25 -9.47 10.38 12.98
CA LYS A 25 -9.73 8.95 13.07
C LYS A 25 -8.53 8.16 12.54
N ARG A 26 -8.07 7.15 13.29
CA ARG A 26 -7.03 6.23 12.84
C ARG A 26 -7.67 5.14 11.98
N PHE A 27 -7.25 5.03 10.74
CA PHE A 27 -7.64 3.96 9.84
C PHE A 27 -6.67 2.77 9.93
N LEU A 28 -7.19 1.58 9.69
CA LEU A 28 -6.47 0.32 9.76
C LEU A 28 -6.18 -0.19 8.34
N LEU A 29 -5.27 -1.14 8.22
CA LEU A 29 -4.94 -1.72 6.92
C LEU A 29 -6.18 -2.34 6.24
N ARG A 30 -7.05 -3.01 7.01
CA ARG A 30 -8.28 -3.58 6.47
C ARG A 30 -9.14 -2.54 5.74
N ASP A 31 -9.21 -1.31 6.25
CA ASP A 31 -10.00 -0.24 5.63
C ASP A 31 -9.53 0.08 4.19
N ALA A 32 -8.22 -0.04 3.94
CA ALA A 32 -7.64 0.16 2.61
C ALA A 32 -7.83 -1.06 1.68
N LEU A 33 -8.00 -2.26 2.26
CA LEU A 33 -8.13 -3.51 1.50
C LEU A 33 -9.58 -3.93 1.26
N GLU A 34 -10.55 -3.27 1.88
CA GLU A 34 -11.98 -3.52 1.67
C GLU A 34 -12.49 -2.95 0.34
N ALA A 35 -13.70 -3.37 -0.03
CA ALA A 35 -14.41 -2.93 -1.23
C ALA A 35 -13.61 -3.08 -2.54
N ILE A 36 -12.69 -4.02 -2.60
CA ILE A 36 -11.94 -4.34 -3.82
C ILE A 36 -11.91 -5.86 -4.03
N LYS A 37 -11.98 -6.26 -5.30
CA LYS A 37 -12.03 -7.66 -5.72
C LYS A 37 -10.84 -8.46 -5.16
N PRO A 38 -11.07 -9.63 -4.52
CA PRO A 38 -9.99 -10.51 -4.13
C PRO A 38 -9.31 -11.10 -5.38
N LEU A 39 -7.99 -11.30 -5.29
CA LEU A 39 -7.19 -11.84 -6.39
C LEU A 39 -6.34 -13.00 -5.91
N GLU A 40 -5.99 -13.89 -6.82
CA GLU A 40 -4.97 -14.90 -6.64
C GLU A 40 -3.62 -14.43 -7.16
N ALA A 41 -2.55 -15.03 -6.67
CA ALA A 41 -1.22 -14.80 -7.25
C ALA A 41 -1.02 -15.65 -8.50
N PRO A 42 -0.58 -15.08 -9.64
CA PRO A 42 -0.16 -15.88 -10.78
C PRO A 42 1.04 -16.75 -10.38
N ARG A 43 1.01 -18.02 -10.83
CA ARG A 43 2.02 -19.03 -10.52
C ARG A 43 2.99 -19.28 -11.69
N ILE A 44 2.70 -18.69 -12.83
CA ILE A 44 3.57 -18.72 -14.02
C ILE A 44 4.19 -17.34 -14.18
N LYS A 45 5.50 -17.28 -14.37
CA LYS A 45 6.23 -16.03 -14.57
C LYS A 45 5.70 -15.28 -15.79
N ASN A 46 5.56 -13.97 -15.67
CA ASN A 46 5.03 -13.03 -16.67
C ASN A 46 3.50 -13.11 -16.92
N GLN A 47 2.75 -13.95 -16.23
CA GLN A 47 1.28 -13.93 -16.29
C GLN A 47 0.67 -12.58 -15.88
N ASN A 48 1.38 -11.79 -15.08
CA ASN A 48 0.93 -10.45 -14.69
C ASN A 48 1.01 -9.42 -15.82
N GLU A 49 1.53 -9.75 -16.99
CA GLU A 49 1.48 -8.89 -18.19
C GLU A 49 0.10 -8.94 -18.84
N ILE A 50 -0.62 -10.05 -18.67
CA ILE A 50 -1.96 -10.26 -19.23
C ILE A 50 -3.01 -9.90 -18.18
N ASP A 51 -4.05 -9.17 -18.58
CA ASP A 51 -5.21 -8.89 -17.73
C ASP A 51 -6.08 -10.13 -17.57
N SER A 52 -6.55 -10.39 -16.35
CA SER A 52 -7.28 -11.59 -15.97
C SER A 52 -8.27 -11.29 -14.85
N GLU A 53 -9.40 -12.01 -14.82
CA GLU A 53 -10.36 -11.94 -13.72
C GLU A 53 -9.76 -12.51 -12.43
N THR A 54 -8.89 -13.50 -12.52
CA THR A 54 -8.28 -14.17 -11.37
C THR A 54 -7.11 -13.39 -10.79
N TYR A 55 -6.26 -12.83 -11.66
CA TYR A 55 -5.01 -12.18 -11.26
C TYR A 55 -5.08 -10.65 -11.30
N GLY A 56 -6.22 -10.11 -11.75
CA GLY A 56 -6.49 -8.67 -11.81
C GLY A 56 -6.15 -8.02 -13.14
N LYS A 57 -6.49 -6.74 -13.24
CA LYS A 57 -6.39 -5.94 -14.45
C LYS A 57 -5.67 -4.62 -14.18
N LYS A 58 -5.07 -4.07 -15.24
CA LYS A 58 -4.48 -2.73 -15.18
C LYS A 58 -5.56 -1.65 -15.12
N ILE A 59 -6.68 -1.89 -15.80
CA ILE A 59 -7.89 -1.06 -15.78
C ILE A 59 -9.07 -2.00 -15.50
N ASP A 60 -9.76 -1.82 -14.39
CA ASP A 60 -10.87 -2.69 -14.01
C ASP A 60 -12.11 -1.87 -13.64
N VAL A 61 -13.16 -1.99 -14.42
CA VAL A 61 -14.48 -1.36 -14.19
C VAL A 61 -15.34 -2.16 -13.24
N ASN A 62 -14.93 -3.38 -12.87
CA ASN A 62 -15.65 -4.31 -12.00
C ASN A 62 -14.84 -4.67 -10.75
N ALA A 63 -13.87 -3.84 -10.37
CA ALA A 63 -12.99 -4.14 -9.23
C ALA A 63 -13.65 -3.90 -7.87
N TYR A 64 -14.68 -3.07 -7.79
CA TYR A 64 -15.41 -2.85 -6.54
C TYR A 64 -16.29 -4.04 -6.19
N VAL A 65 -16.24 -4.43 -4.91
CA VAL A 65 -17.11 -5.46 -4.33
C VAL A 65 -17.63 -4.97 -2.97
N GLY A 66 -18.94 -5.08 -2.74
CA GLY A 66 -19.55 -4.59 -1.51
C GLY A 66 -19.68 -3.06 -1.44
N SER A 67 -19.70 -2.52 -0.23
CA SER A 67 -19.88 -1.10 0.02
C SER A 67 -18.56 -0.42 0.36
N GLU A 68 -18.35 0.79 -0.13
CA GLU A 68 -17.21 1.62 0.25
C GLU A 68 -17.31 2.04 1.72
N ASN A 69 -16.24 1.80 2.46
CA ASN A 69 -16.09 2.29 3.82
C ASN A 69 -15.67 3.77 3.86
N GLU A 70 -15.58 4.34 5.06
CA GLU A 70 -15.19 5.74 5.23
C GLU A 70 -13.80 6.07 4.68
N TYR A 71 -12.84 5.12 4.78
CA TYR A 71 -11.50 5.33 4.25
C TYR A 71 -11.48 5.40 2.73
N ILE A 72 -12.18 4.49 2.06
CA ILE A 72 -12.30 4.49 0.60
C ILE A 72 -12.98 5.76 0.10
N LYS A 73 -14.05 6.21 0.77
CA LYS A 73 -14.68 7.50 0.48
C LYS A 73 -13.72 8.67 0.66
N LEU A 74 -12.93 8.65 1.74
CA LEU A 74 -11.95 9.71 2.03
C LEU A 74 -10.87 9.80 0.95
N ILE A 75 -10.23 8.68 0.57
CA ILE A 75 -9.16 8.69 -0.45
C ILE A 75 -9.69 9.05 -1.84
N ASN A 76 -10.96 8.75 -2.12
CA ASN A 76 -11.64 9.13 -3.36
C ASN A 76 -12.28 10.53 -3.29
N PHE A 77 -12.01 11.31 -2.23
CA PHE A 77 -12.56 12.67 -2.04
C PHE A 77 -14.10 12.72 -2.11
N ASN A 78 -14.76 11.70 -1.56
CA ASN A 78 -16.23 11.50 -1.61
C ASN A 78 -16.82 11.47 -3.04
N ARG A 79 -15.98 11.18 -4.06
CA ARG A 79 -16.44 11.00 -5.44
C ARG A 79 -16.81 9.53 -5.67
N THR A 80 -17.79 9.30 -6.53
CA THR A 80 -18.01 7.97 -7.08
C THR A 80 -16.94 7.69 -8.14
N VAL A 81 -16.12 6.68 -7.89
CA VAL A 81 -15.04 6.28 -8.80
C VAL A 81 -15.41 4.94 -9.44
N PRO A 82 -15.81 4.90 -10.72
CA PRO A 82 -16.32 3.68 -11.35
C PRO A 82 -15.22 2.72 -11.80
N ILE A 83 -13.96 3.14 -11.78
CA ILE A 83 -12.82 2.38 -12.32
C ILE A 83 -11.72 2.31 -11.28
N VAL A 84 -11.13 1.13 -11.14
CA VAL A 84 -9.92 0.93 -10.32
C VAL A 84 -8.73 0.65 -11.24
N TYR A 85 -7.65 1.38 -11.04
CA TYR A 85 -6.43 1.19 -11.81
C TYR A 85 -5.36 0.41 -11.04
N ASN A 86 -4.55 -0.36 -11.78
CA ASN A 86 -3.36 -1.06 -11.27
C ASN A 86 -3.66 -2.13 -10.19
N HIS A 87 -4.87 -2.71 -10.19
CA HIS A 87 -5.20 -3.81 -9.29
C HIS A 87 -4.85 -5.15 -9.94
N LYS A 88 -3.57 -5.50 -9.91
CA LYS A 88 -3.01 -6.77 -10.44
C LYS A 88 -2.11 -7.43 -9.41
N ALA A 89 -2.26 -8.73 -9.24
CA ALA A 89 -1.43 -9.51 -8.34
C ALA A 89 -0.04 -9.77 -8.94
N ARG A 90 0.97 -9.82 -8.06
CA ARG A 90 2.35 -10.17 -8.43
C ARG A 90 2.50 -11.68 -8.56
N PHE A 91 3.34 -12.11 -9.50
CA PHE A 91 3.80 -13.50 -9.60
C PHE A 91 4.43 -13.97 -8.28
N VAL A 92 4.09 -15.20 -7.88
CA VAL A 92 4.64 -15.88 -6.70
C VAL A 92 5.06 -17.29 -7.10
N ASN A 93 6.33 -17.64 -6.88
CA ASN A 93 6.83 -19.01 -7.09
C ASN A 93 6.32 -19.96 -5.98
N ASP A 94 6.51 -21.27 -6.16
CA ASP A 94 5.98 -22.28 -5.24
C ASP A 94 6.52 -22.16 -3.82
N VAL A 95 7.79 -21.85 -3.66
CA VAL A 95 8.43 -21.67 -2.34
C VAL A 95 7.77 -20.50 -1.60
N ASN A 96 7.71 -19.32 -2.24
CA ASN A 96 7.12 -18.13 -1.64
C ASN A 96 5.61 -18.29 -1.37
N TYR A 97 4.90 -18.99 -2.26
CA TYR A 97 3.48 -19.29 -2.04
C TYR A 97 3.28 -20.14 -0.77
N ASN A 98 4.08 -21.17 -0.57
CA ASN A 98 3.99 -22.01 0.62
C ASN A 98 4.35 -21.22 1.89
N ILE A 99 5.36 -20.35 1.84
CA ILE A 99 5.69 -19.44 2.94
C ILE A 99 4.49 -18.54 3.26
N TYR A 100 3.90 -17.87 2.27
CA TYR A 100 2.76 -16.97 2.48
C TYR A 100 1.53 -17.69 3.04
N LYS A 101 1.34 -18.97 2.65
CA LYS A 101 0.23 -19.82 3.12
C LYS A 101 0.40 -20.18 4.60
N ILE A 102 1.62 -20.49 5.04
CA ILE A 102 1.93 -20.96 6.40
C ILE A 102 1.90 -19.80 7.41
N LEU A 103 2.40 -18.63 7.03
CA LEU A 103 2.49 -17.48 7.93
C LEU A 103 1.11 -16.97 8.36
N ASN A 104 0.97 -16.66 9.65
CA ASN A 104 -0.15 -15.92 10.20
C ASN A 104 0.12 -14.42 10.16
N GLN A 105 -0.91 -13.59 10.37
CA GLN A 105 -0.75 -12.14 10.47
C GLN A 105 0.20 -11.78 11.62
N GLY A 106 1.23 -11.01 11.30
CA GLY A 106 2.27 -10.62 12.24
C GLY A 106 3.52 -11.50 12.23
N ASP A 107 3.45 -12.69 11.63
CA ASP A 107 4.62 -13.55 11.46
C ASP A 107 5.57 -12.96 10.41
N ASP A 108 6.85 -13.28 10.56
CA ASP A 108 7.92 -12.81 9.68
C ASP A 108 8.93 -13.91 9.32
N ALA A 109 10.05 -13.53 8.71
CA ALA A 109 11.10 -14.43 8.26
C ALA A 109 11.72 -15.28 9.38
N SER A 110 11.58 -14.89 10.64
CA SER A 110 12.15 -15.61 11.80
C SER A 110 11.23 -16.69 12.36
N ASP A 111 10.01 -16.82 11.83
CA ASP A 111 9.03 -17.79 12.34
C ASP A 111 9.52 -19.23 12.10
N PRO A 112 9.57 -20.09 13.13
CA PRO A 112 10.05 -21.46 13.02
C PRO A 112 9.23 -22.31 12.06
N LYS A 113 7.96 -21.98 11.80
CA LYS A 113 7.08 -22.71 10.85
C LYS A 113 7.61 -22.73 9.42
N ILE A 114 8.47 -21.78 9.05
CA ILE A 114 9.02 -21.65 7.69
C ILE A 114 10.53 -21.91 7.64
N ALA A 115 11.16 -22.27 8.74
CA ALA A 115 12.62 -22.42 8.82
C ALA A 115 13.19 -23.35 7.74
N ASP A 116 12.53 -24.49 7.50
CA ASP A 116 12.98 -25.51 6.55
C ASP A 116 12.80 -25.13 5.08
N ILE A 117 11.89 -24.20 4.79
CA ILE A 117 11.58 -23.77 3.42
C ILE A 117 12.08 -22.35 3.11
N MET A 118 12.71 -21.69 4.08
CA MET A 118 13.19 -20.32 3.95
C MET A 118 14.38 -20.23 2.99
N PRO A 119 14.28 -19.51 1.85
CA PRO A 119 15.35 -19.44 0.84
C PRO A 119 16.63 -18.76 1.36
N TYR A 120 16.52 -17.96 2.42
CA TYR A 120 17.59 -17.11 2.95
C TYR A 120 17.93 -17.43 4.40
N SER A 121 17.77 -18.69 4.84
CA SER A 121 18.00 -19.12 6.22
C SER A 121 19.37 -18.69 6.78
N HIS A 122 20.43 -18.74 5.93
CA HIS A 122 21.79 -18.31 6.29
C HIS A 122 21.96 -16.78 6.41
N ARG A 123 20.94 -15.96 6.05
CA ARG A 123 20.98 -14.49 6.06
C ARG A 123 19.85 -13.87 6.88
N LEU A 124 19.22 -14.58 7.78
CA LEU A 124 18.11 -14.06 8.61
C LEU A 124 18.49 -12.79 9.37
N HIS A 125 19.73 -12.65 9.80
CA HIS A 125 20.24 -11.46 10.48
C HIS A 125 20.19 -10.19 9.60
N CYS A 126 20.26 -10.34 8.26
CA CYS A 126 20.21 -9.23 7.30
C CYS A 126 18.78 -8.93 6.77
N PHE A 127 17.85 -9.87 6.90
CA PHE A 127 16.55 -9.82 6.22
C PHE A 127 15.36 -9.90 7.20
N LYS A 128 15.48 -9.30 8.37
CA LYS A 128 14.43 -9.30 9.41
C LYS A 128 13.08 -8.74 8.93
N ASP A 129 13.09 -7.86 7.92
CA ASP A 129 11.87 -7.23 7.39
C ASP A 129 11.19 -8.02 6.27
N LYS A 130 11.77 -9.14 5.86
CA LYS A 130 11.19 -9.97 4.79
C LYS A 130 10.18 -10.97 5.32
N TYR A 131 9.34 -11.44 4.43
CA TYR A 131 8.27 -12.40 4.69
C TYR A 131 7.35 -11.99 5.84
N TYR A 132 7.08 -10.69 5.95
CA TYR A 132 6.14 -10.20 6.95
C TYR A 132 4.70 -10.24 6.42
N LYS A 133 3.84 -11.04 7.08
CA LYS A 133 2.40 -11.04 6.80
C LYS A 133 1.73 -9.92 7.57
N LEU A 134 1.16 -8.99 6.83
CA LEU A 134 0.56 -7.78 7.38
C LEU A 134 -0.57 -8.09 8.36
N ILE A 135 -0.76 -7.22 9.35
CA ILE A 135 -1.84 -7.30 10.34
C ILE A 135 -2.97 -6.39 9.91
N ALA A 136 -4.14 -6.96 9.62
CA ALA A 136 -5.28 -6.21 9.13
C ALA A 136 -5.79 -5.16 10.12
N ASP A 137 -5.75 -5.48 11.42
CA ASP A 137 -6.24 -4.65 12.53
C ASP A 137 -5.22 -3.64 13.07
N ARG A 138 -4.22 -3.31 12.27
CA ARG A 138 -3.23 -2.26 12.56
C ARG A 138 -3.08 -1.32 11.37
N PRO A 139 -2.57 -0.09 11.57
CA PRO A 139 -2.10 0.74 10.46
C PRO A 139 -1.10 -0.02 9.60
N SER A 140 -1.12 0.21 8.28
CA SER A 140 -0.16 -0.42 7.37
C SER A 140 1.27 -0.11 7.77
N ARG A 141 2.20 -1.03 7.48
CA ARG A 141 3.62 -0.71 7.45
C ARG A 141 3.87 0.34 6.35
N THR A 142 4.96 1.08 6.50
CA THR A 142 5.37 2.11 5.52
C THR A 142 5.55 1.49 4.14
N ILE A 143 4.85 2.03 3.17
CA ILE A 143 5.02 1.67 1.75
C ILE A 143 6.27 2.37 1.23
N THR A 144 7.23 1.59 0.76
CA THR A 144 8.52 2.08 0.26
C THR A 144 8.75 1.69 -1.20
N ALA A 145 9.61 2.42 -1.90
CA ALA A 145 10.02 2.12 -3.26
C ALA A 145 10.66 0.72 -3.42
N HIS A 146 11.17 0.16 -2.31
CA HIS A 146 11.77 -1.16 -2.27
C HIS A 146 10.79 -2.30 -2.59
N LEU A 147 9.47 -2.08 -2.45
CA LEU A 147 8.44 -3.04 -2.86
C LEU A 147 8.59 -3.51 -4.31
N ARG A 148 9.19 -2.70 -5.19
CA ARG A 148 9.48 -3.12 -6.57
C ARG A 148 10.33 -4.39 -6.65
N MET A 149 11.15 -4.68 -5.65
CA MET A 149 12.08 -5.81 -5.67
C MET A 149 11.35 -7.15 -5.46
N ASP A 150 10.64 -7.33 -4.36
CA ASP A 150 10.02 -8.62 -4.04
C ASP A 150 8.65 -8.56 -3.36
N CYS A 151 8.30 -7.47 -2.69
CA CYS A 151 7.08 -7.31 -1.89
C CYS A 151 6.94 -8.27 -0.68
N HIS A 152 7.99 -9.04 -0.32
CA HIS A 152 7.91 -10.02 0.79
C HIS A 152 7.65 -9.39 2.16
N SER A 153 7.95 -8.11 2.33
CA SER A 153 7.66 -7.35 3.55
C SER A 153 6.19 -6.92 3.67
N HIS A 154 5.38 -7.16 2.64
CA HIS A 154 3.97 -6.73 2.56
C HIS A 154 3.10 -7.85 2.01
N ILE A 155 3.14 -9.03 2.68
CA ILE A 155 2.24 -10.15 2.37
C ILE A 155 0.82 -9.76 2.80
N HIS A 156 -0.16 -9.97 1.92
CA HIS A 156 -1.56 -9.66 2.16
C HIS A 156 -2.12 -10.44 3.36
N PRO A 157 -2.87 -9.82 4.29
CA PRO A 157 -3.31 -10.47 5.52
C PRO A 157 -4.26 -11.65 5.30
N PHE A 158 -5.08 -11.62 4.24
CA PHE A 158 -6.14 -12.59 3.98
C PHE A 158 -5.94 -13.44 2.72
N GLN A 159 -5.00 -13.09 1.83
CA GLN A 159 -4.79 -13.76 0.55
C GLN A 159 -3.33 -14.22 0.43
N ILE A 160 -3.10 -15.32 -0.29
CA ILE A 160 -1.75 -15.93 -0.43
C ILE A 160 -0.99 -15.20 -1.54
N ARG A 161 -0.73 -13.93 -1.32
CA ARG A 161 0.01 -13.03 -2.22
C ARG A 161 0.53 -11.80 -1.48
N ALA A 162 1.37 -11.02 -2.11
CA ALA A 162 1.72 -9.69 -1.63
C ALA A 162 0.63 -8.67 -2.02
N LEU A 163 0.68 -7.46 -1.46
CA LEU A 163 -0.18 -6.35 -1.88
C LEU A 163 0.00 -6.06 -3.36
N THR A 164 -1.10 -5.75 -4.04
CA THR A 164 -1.06 -5.20 -5.41
C THR A 164 -0.58 -3.74 -5.40
N PRO A 165 -0.19 -3.17 -6.56
CA PRO A 165 0.10 -1.74 -6.64
C PRO A 165 -1.07 -0.87 -6.16
N ARG A 166 -2.33 -1.23 -6.48
CA ARG A 166 -3.51 -0.48 -6.02
C ARG A 166 -3.68 -0.52 -4.51
N GLU A 167 -3.53 -1.68 -3.89
CA GLU A 167 -3.62 -1.82 -2.43
C GLU A 167 -2.51 -1.02 -1.73
N ALA A 168 -1.28 -1.07 -2.26
CA ALA A 168 -0.19 -0.24 -1.76
C ALA A 168 -0.46 1.27 -1.95
N ALA A 169 -1.05 1.67 -3.08
CA ALA A 169 -1.46 3.04 -3.35
C ALA A 169 -2.57 3.52 -2.39
N ARG A 170 -3.56 2.66 -2.09
CA ARG A 170 -4.58 2.95 -1.08
C ARG A 170 -3.97 3.16 0.30
N CYS A 171 -2.99 2.33 0.72
CA CYS A 171 -2.25 2.55 1.97
C CYS A 171 -1.54 3.92 2.01
N GLN A 172 -1.14 4.44 0.86
CA GLN A 172 -0.58 5.79 0.67
C GLN A 172 -1.66 6.85 0.40
N SER A 173 -2.93 6.55 0.59
CA SER A 173 -4.06 7.45 0.36
C SER A 173 -4.23 7.97 -1.07
N PHE A 174 -3.73 7.27 -2.10
CA PHE A 174 -4.05 7.60 -3.48
C PHE A 174 -5.49 7.21 -3.82
N PRO A 175 -6.22 8.05 -4.55
CA PRO A 175 -7.55 7.70 -5.04
C PRO A 175 -7.48 6.55 -6.06
N ASP A 176 -8.58 5.79 -6.20
CA ASP A 176 -8.62 4.59 -7.03
C ASP A 176 -8.54 4.90 -8.53
N ASP A 177 -8.93 6.11 -8.92
CA ASP A 177 -8.82 6.63 -10.28
C ASP A 177 -7.45 7.26 -10.61
N TYR A 178 -6.48 7.22 -9.69
CA TYR A 178 -5.12 7.63 -10.01
C TYR A 178 -4.37 6.51 -10.74
N PHE A 179 -4.03 6.74 -12.00
CA PHE A 179 -3.38 5.75 -12.85
C PHE A 179 -1.86 5.89 -12.82
N PHE A 180 -1.17 4.87 -12.31
CA PHE A 180 0.28 4.80 -12.37
C PHE A 180 0.72 4.26 -13.71
N LEU A 181 1.39 5.09 -14.50
CA LEU A 181 1.89 4.75 -15.84
C LEU A 181 3.22 3.99 -15.79
N GLY A 182 3.45 3.16 -16.79
CA GLY A 182 4.71 2.46 -17.01
C GLY A 182 4.68 0.97 -16.66
N ALA A 183 5.87 0.37 -16.52
CA ALA A 183 6.02 -1.04 -16.25
C ALA A 183 5.52 -1.40 -14.85
N TYR A 184 4.95 -2.59 -14.70
CA TYR A 184 4.32 -3.08 -13.47
C TYR A 184 5.17 -2.85 -12.20
N LEU A 185 6.45 -3.24 -12.22
CA LEU A 185 7.32 -3.08 -11.06
C LEU A 185 7.67 -1.60 -10.77
N LYS A 186 7.65 -0.73 -11.78
CA LYS A 186 7.91 0.70 -11.60
C LYS A 186 6.74 1.39 -10.89
N THR A 187 5.51 0.85 -10.96
CA THR A 187 4.38 1.42 -10.23
C THR A 187 4.58 1.37 -8.72
N TYR A 188 5.12 0.26 -8.18
CA TYR A 188 5.47 0.20 -6.76
C TYR A 188 6.52 1.25 -6.35
N MET A 189 7.50 1.48 -7.22
CA MET A 189 8.53 2.51 -6.96
C MET A 189 7.92 3.91 -6.95
N GLN A 190 7.02 4.21 -7.87
CA GLN A 190 6.31 5.50 -7.91
C GLN A 190 5.49 5.71 -6.63
N ILE A 191 4.72 4.69 -6.22
CA ILE A 191 3.90 4.73 -5.00
C ILE A 191 4.78 4.96 -3.76
N GLY A 192 5.86 4.19 -3.63
CA GLY A 192 6.72 4.25 -2.45
C GLY A 192 7.59 5.51 -2.34
N ASN A 193 7.83 6.21 -3.46
CA ASN A 193 8.54 7.51 -3.49
C ASN A 193 7.61 8.71 -3.31
N ALA A 194 6.30 8.50 -3.38
CA ALA A 194 5.35 9.60 -3.32
C ALA A 194 5.09 10.05 -1.87
N VAL A 195 4.78 11.33 -1.72
CA VAL A 195 4.12 11.83 -0.51
C VAL A 195 2.64 11.44 -0.58
N PRO A 196 2.07 10.85 0.48
CA PRO A 196 0.66 10.49 0.49
C PRO A 196 -0.26 11.69 0.21
N PRO A 197 -1.20 11.60 -0.75
CA PRO A 197 -2.03 12.74 -1.16
C PRO A 197 -2.77 13.43 -0.01
N ILE A 198 -3.36 12.67 0.92
CA ILE A 198 -4.05 13.27 2.08
C ILE A 198 -3.06 14.00 3.01
N MET A 199 -1.86 13.47 3.20
CA MET A 199 -0.81 14.14 3.96
C MET A 199 -0.38 15.44 3.28
N ALA A 200 -0.13 15.40 1.97
CA ALA A 200 0.22 16.59 1.18
C ALA A 200 -0.89 17.64 1.24
N TYR A 201 -2.15 17.24 1.11
CA TYR A 201 -3.31 18.13 1.23
C TYR A 201 -3.35 18.83 2.60
N LYS A 202 -3.18 18.09 3.69
CA LYS A 202 -3.19 18.65 5.05
C LYS A 202 -2.04 19.64 5.28
N ILE A 203 -0.83 19.29 4.83
CA ILE A 203 0.32 20.19 4.88
C ILE A 203 0.04 21.48 4.09
N ALA A 204 -0.42 21.36 2.85
CA ALA A 204 -0.73 22.50 2.00
C ALA A 204 -1.84 23.37 2.58
N SER A 205 -2.89 22.75 3.16
CA SER A 205 -3.98 23.48 3.81
C SER A 205 -3.51 24.28 5.03
N THR A 206 -2.58 23.75 5.81
CA THR A 206 -1.97 24.47 6.93
C THR A 206 -1.11 25.62 6.41
N LEU A 207 -0.25 25.37 5.42
CA LEU A 207 0.60 26.41 4.84
C LEU A 207 -0.19 27.57 4.22
N LYS A 208 -1.34 27.27 3.59
CA LYS A 208 -2.23 28.27 3.00
C LYS A 208 -2.68 29.34 4.00
N GLN A 209 -2.85 28.98 5.28
CA GLN A 209 -3.24 29.91 6.33
C GLN A 209 -2.19 31.00 6.60
N TYR A 210 -0.95 30.78 6.20
CA TYR A 210 0.17 31.70 6.39
C TYR A 210 0.56 32.45 5.09
N LEU A 211 -0.17 32.23 4.02
CA LEU A 211 0.09 32.84 2.69
C LEU A 211 -0.94 33.92 2.32
N SER A 212 -1.95 34.12 3.14
CA SER A 212 -3.03 35.10 2.95
C SER A 212 -2.66 36.44 3.57
#